data_8e8bbb470866448ad8ddc97c81d6a5a8
#
_entry.id   8e8bbb470866448ad8ddc97c81d6a5a8
#
_cell.length_a   1.000
_cell.length_b   1.000
_cell.length_c   1.000
_cell.angle_alpha   90.00
_cell.angle_beta   90.00
_cell.angle_gamma   90.00
#
_symmetry.space_group_name_H-M   'P 1'
#
loop_
_entity.id
_entity.type
_entity.pdbx_description
1 polymer ?
#
loop_
_entity_poly.entity_id
_entity_poly.type
_entity_poly.pdbx_seq_one_letter_code
_entity_poly.pdbx_strand_id
1 'polypeptide(L)'
;MMQDYATNFWRGMDDLHGFSFYRKPIQNIEPCRAITVVDVYRYLVGHYAKPQTDTLRSLTSPSEAKKYKATHFDYCTFSGLFRKRNEKELIQHSGLMCLDFDHVGNTDRFKEQLLKHDYFDTELMFTSPSGDGVKWIIPIDLKGWEHSRYFKAVANCIESTGLPPVDKSGSDVARSCFLPYDPQAYINPKYSEYVKENLFRPILGECPF
;
A
#
# COMPACT_ATOMS: atom_id res chain seq x y z
N MET A 1 -12.28 -8.45 -22.55
CA MET A 1 -11.54 -9.38 -21.66
C MET A 1 -11.14 -8.75 -20.31
N MET A 2 -10.56 -7.53 -20.22
CA MET A 2 -10.26 -6.90 -18.92
C MET A 2 -11.49 -6.44 -18.12
N GLN A 3 -12.56 -6.07 -18.78
CA GLN A 3 -13.82 -5.65 -18.14
C GLN A 3 -14.51 -6.81 -17.40
N ASP A 4 -14.37 -8.05 -17.90
CA ASP A 4 -14.94 -9.23 -17.28
C ASP A 4 -14.14 -9.70 -16.03
N TYR A 5 -12.84 -9.44 -15.97
CA TYR A 5 -12.03 -9.76 -14.80
C TYR A 5 -12.39 -8.90 -13.59
N ALA A 6 -12.60 -7.61 -13.78
CA ALA A 6 -13.08 -6.71 -12.72
C ALA A 6 -14.44 -7.19 -12.19
N THR A 7 -15.40 -7.46 -13.07
CA THR A 7 -16.80 -7.79 -12.70
C THR A 7 -16.92 -9.14 -11.99
N ASN A 8 -16.11 -10.14 -12.31
CA ASN A 8 -16.17 -11.46 -11.66
C ASN A 8 -15.38 -11.52 -10.35
N PHE A 9 -14.33 -10.70 -10.18
CA PHE A 9 -13.54 -10.63 -8.95
C PHE A 9 -14.34 -10.01 -7.79
N TRP A 10 -15.25 -9.08 -8.09
CA TRP A 10 -16.01 -8.31 -7.11
C TRP A 10 -17.31 -8.98 -6.60
N ARG A 11 -17.76 -10.08 -7.22
CA ARG A 11 -18.94 -10.82 -6.72
C ARG A 11 -18.65 -11.46 -5.35
N GLY A 12 -19.09 -10.79 -4.29
CA GLY A 12 -18.97 -11.23 -2.90
C GLY A 12 -17.89 -10.50 -2.09
N MET A 13 -17.34 -9.38 -2.62
CA MET A 13 -16.29 -8.59 -1.96
C MET A 13 -16.66 -7.10 -1.90
N ASP A 14 -17.93 -6.77 -1.80
CA ASP A 14 -18.46 -5.39 -1.84
C ASP A 14 -17.85 -4.47 -0.75
N ASP A 15 -17.30 -5.06 0.34
CA ASP A 15 -16.65 -4.34 1.44
C ASP A 15 -15.11 -4.27 1.33
N LEU A 16 -14.50 -4.86 0.28
CA LEU A 16 -13.05 -4.89 0.12
C LEU A 16 -12.58 -3.91 -0.95
N HIS A 17 -11.80 -2.94 -0.52
CA HIS A 17 -11.16 -1.97 -1.40
C HIS A 17 -10.16 -2.64 -2.35
N GLY A 18 -10.43 -2.62 -3.65
CA GLY A 18 -9.54 -3.20 -4.65
C GLY A 18 -8.62 -2.18 -5.30
N PHE A 19 -7.40 -2.59 -5.55
CA PHE A 19 -6.38 -1.76 -6.20
C PHE A 19 -5.38 -2.60 -6.99
N SER A 20 -4.56 -1.94 -7.82
CA SER A 20 -3.66 -2.62 -8.75
C SER A 20 -2.37 -3.09 -8.08
N PHE A 21 -1.99 -4.33 -8.37
CA PHE A 21 -0.70 -4.93 -7.99
C PHE A 21 0.21 -5.09 -9.21
N TYR A 22 1.50 -4.84 -9.01
CA TYR A 22 2.53 -4.86 -10.04
C TYR A 22 3.73 -5.69 -9.60
N ARG A 23 4.24 -6.49 -10.53
CA ARG A 23 5.51 -7.18 -10.34
C ARG A 23 6.68 -6.23 -10.56
N LYS A 24 7.74 -6.46 -9.79
CA LYS A 24 9.05 -5.83 -10.04
C LYS A 24 9.53 -6.06 -11.47
N PRO A 25 10.34 -5.13 -12.06
CA PRO A 25 10.84 -3.88 -11.47
C PRO A 25 9.79 -2.74 -11.56
N ILE A 26 10.09 -1.58 -10.95
CA ILE A 26 9.17 -0.42 -10.95
C ILE A 26 8.83 0.12 -12.34
N GLN A 27 9.66 -0.17 -13.34
CA GLN A 27 9.42 0.16 -14.74
C GLN A 27 8.26 -0.63 -15.34
N ASN A 28 7.90 -1.77 -14.76
CA ASN A 28 6.71 -2.50 -15.15
C ASN A 28 5.47 -1.74 -14.67
N ILE A 29 4.84 -1.00 -15.58
CA ILE A 29 3.67 -0.16 -15.30
C ILE A 29 2.34 -0.85 -15.60
N GLU A 30 2.35 -2.08 -16.09
CA GLU A 30 1.16 -2.86 -16.37
C GLU A 30 0.78 -3.68 -15.12
N PRO A 31 -0.47 -3.52 -14.62
CA PRO A 31 -0.89 -4.25 -13.44
C PRO A 31 -1.01 -5.74 -13.74
N CYS A 32 -0.49 -6.55 -12.84
CA CYS A 32 -0.61 -8.00 -12.90
C CYS A 32 -2.04 -8.45 -12.55
N ARG A 33 -2.63 -7.83 -11.54
CA ARG A 33 -3.99 -8.13 -11.07
C ARG A 33 -4.51 -7.08 -10.09
N ALA A 34 -5.82 -7.17 -9.78
CA ALA A 34 -6.41 -6.50 -8.62
C ALA A 34 -6.11 -7.30 -7.34
N ILE A 35 -5.86 -6.60 -6.25
CA ILE A 35 -5.67 -7.15 -4.91
C ILE A 35 -6.41 -6.29 -3.87
N THR A 36 -6.49 -6.79 -2.64
CA THR A 36 -7.13 -6.14 -1.49
C THR A 36 -6.12 -5.86 -0.38
N VAL A 37 -6.54 -5.14 0.66
CA VAL A 37 -5.72 -4.92 1.87
C VAL A 37 -5.37 -6.23 2.57
N VAL A 38 -6.24 -7.24 2.51
CA VAL A 38 -6.00 -8.58 3.08
C VAL A 38 -4.87 -9.29 2.32
N ASP A 39 -4.86 -9.20 0.98
CA ASP A 39 -3.79 -9.78 0.16
C ASP A 39 -2.45 -9.12 0.46
N VAL A 40 -2.43 -7.79 0.61
CA VAL A 40 -1.20 -7.06 0.99
C VAL A 40 -0.75 -7.45 2.39
N TYR A 41 -1.65 -7.51 3.38
CA TYR A 41 -1.29 -7.95 4.73
C TYR A 41 -0.60 -9.31 4.71
N ARG A 42 -1.20 -10.29 4.01
CA ARG A 42 -0.62 -11.65 3.88
C ARG A 42 0.73 -11.63 3.16
N TYR A 43 0.89 -10.78 2.16
CA TYR A 43 2.18 -10.58 1.48
C TYR A 43 3.25 -10.05 2.45
N LEU A 44 2.90 -9.03 3.27
CA LEU A 44 3.81 -8.39 4.22
C LEU A 44 4.27 -9.33 5.34
N VAL A 45 3.34 -10.09 5.93
CA VAL A 45 3.67 -11.03 7.03
C VAL A 45 4.27 -12.34 6.52
N GLY A 46 4.08 -12.65 5.24
CA GLY A 46 4.67 -13.82 4.57
C GLY A 46 6.16 -13.64 4.29
N HIS A 47 6.86 -14.75 4.12
CA HIS A 47 8.32 -14.74 3.94
C HIS A 47 8.79 -14.41 2.52
N TYR A 48 7.86 -14.18 1.57
CA TYR A 48 8.18 -13.98 0.16
C TYR A 48 9.16 -12.81 -0.09
N ALA A 49 8.90 -11.65 0.53
CA ALA A 49 9.73 -10.46 0.39
C ALA A 49 10.86 -10.38 1.44
N LYS A 50 11.02 -11.39 2.30
CA LYS A 50 12.02 -11.36 3.38
C LYS A 50 13.45 -11.22 2.86
N PRO A 51 13.92 -12.04 1.90
CA PRO A 51 15.31 -11.93 1.42
C PRO A 51 15.62 -10.56 0.82
N GLN A 52 14.70 -9.99 0.04
CA GLN A 52 14.86 -8.67 -0.58
C GLN A 52 14.87 -7.56 0.50
N THR A 53 14.03 -7.69 1.51
CA THR A 53 13.95 -6.73 2.61
C THR A 53 15.22 -6.74 3.44
N ASP A 54 15.71 -7.93 3.82
CA ASP A 54 16.94 -8.09 4.58
C ASP A 54 18.15 -7.54 3.79
N THR A 55 18.24 -7.84 2.49
CA THR A 55 19.30 -7.31 1.63
C THR A 55 19.22 -5.78 1.55
N LEU A 56 18.04 -5.21 1.31
CA LEU A 56 17.88 -3.75 1.22
C LEU A 56 18.37 -3.07 2.51
N ARG A 57 17.97 -3.62 3.66
CA ARG A 57 18.30 -3.04 4.99
C ARG A 57 19.77 -3.21 5.38
N SER A 58 20.51 -4.08 4.70
CA SER A 58 21.97 -4.23 4.87
C SER A 58 22.79 -3.27 4.02
N LEU A 59 22.18 -2.62 2.99
CA LEU A 59 22.87 -1.66 2.13
C LEU A 59 23.12 -0.34 2.87
N THR A 60 24.36 0.12 2.83
CA THR A 60 24.77 1.37 3.46
C THR A 60 24.78 2.58 2.51
N SER A 61 24.83 2.30 1.19
CA SER A 61 24.79 3.35 0.16
C SER A 61 23.36 3.73 -0.19
N PRO A 62 22.93 4.99 0.02
CA PRO A 62 21.57 5.42 -0.32
C PRO A 62 21.22 5.25 -1.82
N SER A 63 22.20 5.46 -2.71
CA SER A 63 22.01 5.31 -4.15
C SER A 63 21.79 3.85 -4.55
N GLU A 64 22.56 2.92 -3.96
CA GLU A 64 22.39 1.48 -4.17
C GLU A 64 21.07 1.00 -3.59
N ALA A 65 20.71 1.42 -2.38
CA ALA A 65 19.44 1.08 -1.74
C ALA A 65 18.25 1.54 -2.60
N LYS A 66 18.30 2.78 -3.14
CA LYS A 66 17.26 3.29 -4.05
C LYS A 66 17.14 2.45 -5.32
N LYS A 67 18.27 2.11 -5.97
CA LYS A 67 18.29 1.26 -7.17
C LYS A 67 17.79 -0.14 -6.86
N TYR A 68 18.24 -0.74 -5.77
CA TYR A 68 17.83 -2.07 -5.33
C TYR A 68 16.33 -2.13 -5.08
N LYS A 69 15.77 -1.18 -4.32
CA LYS A 69 14.33 -1.08 -4.06
C LYS A 69 13.51 -1.02 -5.35
N ALA A 70 13.94 -0.20 -6.32
CA ALA A 70 13.25 -0.03 -7.60
C ALA A 70 13.24 -1.31 -8.47
N THR A 71 14.21 -2.20 -8.28
CA THR A 71 14.39 -3.39 -9.14
C THR A 71 13.96 -4.70 -8.51
N HIS A 72 13.88 -4.79 -7.16
CA HIS A 72 13.69 -6.06 -6.46
C HIS A 72 12.38 -6.17 -5.68
N PHE A 73 11.58 -5.10 -5.56
CA PHE A 73 10.32 -5.13 -4.83
C PHE A 73 9.13 -5.07 -5.76
N ASP A 74 8.16 -5.95 -5.52
CA ASP A 74 6.81 -5.81 -6.03
C ASP A 74 6.15 -4.59 -5.37
N TYR A 75 5.11 -4.04 -5.99
CA TYR A 75 4.45 -2.85 -5.48
C TYR A 75 2.96 -2.80 -5.85
N CYS A 76 2.23 -1.92 -5.21
CA CYS A 76 0.83 -1.65 -5.53
C CYS A 76 0.54 -0.15 -5.60
N THR A 77 -0.65 0.19 -6.10
CA THR A 77 -1.22 1.54 -6.09
C THR A 77 -2.46 1.53 -5.23
N PHE A 78 -2.32 1.78 -3.91
CA PHE A 78 -3.43 1.68 -2.96
C PHE A 78 -4.66 2.50 -3.34
N SER A 79 -4.46 3.63 -4.03
CA SER A 79 -5.56 4.56 -4.35
C SER A 79 -6.50 4.07 -5.45
N GLY A 80 -6.18 2.99 -6.18
CA GLY A 80 -7.14 2.49 -7.16
C GLY A 80 -6.66 1.44 -8.14
N LEU A 81 -7.58 1.10 -9.02
CA LEU A 81 -7.39 0.21 -10.16
C LEU A 81 -7.00 1.01 -11.39
N PHE A 82 -5.98 0.54 -12.10
CA PHE A 82 -5.43 1.21 -13.29
C PHE A 82 -5.32 0.24 -14.45
N ARG A 83 -5.47 0.75 -15.70
CA ARG A 83 -5.06 0.02 -16.90
C ARG A 83 -3.54 -0.02 -17.04
N LYS A 84 -2.91 1.12 -16.75
CA LYS A 84 -1.46 1.31 -16.61
C LYS A 84 -1.22 2.25 -15.45
N ARG A 85 -0.08 2.17 -14.78
CA ARG A 85 0.27 3.08 -13.67
C ARG A 85 0.50 4.50 -14.18
N ASN A 86 -0.59 5.21 -14.37
CA ASN A 86 -0.67 6.60 -14.78
C ASN A 86 -2.01 7.17 -14.31
N GLU A 87 -2.07 8.40 -13.83
CA GLU A 87 -3.30 9.02 -13.31
C GLU A 87 -4.45 9.03 -14.33
N LYS A 88 -4.14 9.22 -15.63
CA LYS A 88 -5.13 9.22 -16.73
C LYS A 88 -5.70 7.83 -17.03
N GLU A 89 -5.06 6.79 -16.53
CA GLU A 89 -5.45 5.40 -16.72
C GLU A 89 -6.15 4.80 -15.49
N LEU A 90 -6.57 5.66 -14.54
CA LEU A 90 -7.39 5.25 -13.41
C LEU A 90 -8.74 4.73 -13.90
N ILE A 91 -9.07 3.49 -13.54
CA ILE A 91 -10.36 2.86 -13.83
C ILE A 91 -11.36 3.19 -12.72
N GLN A 92 -10.91 3.01 -11.47
CA GLN A 92 -11.75 3.19 -10.28
C GLN A 92 -10.86 3.53 -9.09
N HIS A 93 -11.27 4.55 -8.32
CA HIS A 93 -10.64 4.86 -7.03
C HIS A 93 -11.06 3.82 -5.99
N SER A 94 -10.10 3.34 -5.19
CA SER A 94 -10.33 2.29 -4.17
C SER A 94 -11.04 2.79 -2.92
N GLY A 95 -11.10 4.09 -2.68
CA GLY A 95 -11.49 4.63 -1.38
C GLY A 95 -10.38 4.55 -0.32
N LEU A 96 -9.12 4.29 -0.73
CA LEU A 96 -7.97 4.27 0.15
C LEU A 96 -6.97 5.37 -0.18
N MET A 97 -6.24 5.80 0.85
CA MET A 97 -5.09 6.70 0.73
C MET A 97 -3.90 6.13 1.48
N CYS A 98 -2.74 6.12 0.83
CA CYS A 98 -1.47 5.75 1.45
C CYS A 98 -0.72 7.00 1.89
N LEU A 99 -0.51 7.13 3.17
CA LEU A 99 0.30 8.18 3.80
C LEU A 99 1.67 7.61 4.13
N ASP A 100 2.71 8.29 3.68
CA ASP A 100 4.09 7.86 3.81
C ASP A 100 4.84 8.78 4.77
N PHE A 101 5.41 8.21 5.82
CA PHE A 101 6.24 8.92 6.79
C PHE A 101 7.65 8.36 6.74
N ASP A 102 8.59 9.18 6.32
CA ASP A 102 10.01 8.82 6.27
C ASP A 102 10.74 9.24 7.56
N HIS A 103 11.76 8.48 7.93
CA HIS A 103 12.69 8.80 9.03
C HIS A 103 12.01 9.08 10.39
N VAL A 104 11.04 8.25 10.76
CA VAL A 104 10.26 8.43 12.01
C VAL A 104 10.98 7.95 13.27
N GLY A 105 12.21 7.45 13.14
CA GLY A 105 12.98 6.91 14.26
C GLY A 105 12.46 5.53 14.70
N ASN A 106 11.77 5.46 15.82
CA ASN A 106 11.18 4.19 16.30
C ASN A 106 9.83 3.96 15.61
N THR A 107 9.83 3.09 14.60
CA THR A 107 8.65 2.77 13.78
C THR A 107 7.52 2.12 14.58
N ASP A 108 7.81 1.29 15.59
CA ASP A 108 6.78 0.61 16.36
C ASP A 108 6.05 1.60 17.27
N ARG A 109 6.79 2.46 17.96
CA ARG A 109 6.18 3.55 18.76
C ARG A 109 5.37 4.50 17.89
N PHE A 110 5.86 4.80 16.68
CA PHE A 110 5.14 5.67 15.76
C PHE A 110 3.85 5.00 15.24
N LYS A 111 3.87 3.71 14.93
CA LYS A 111 2.67 2.94 14.59
C LYS A 111 1.64 2.97 15.72
N GLU A 112 2.06 2.78 16.98
CA GLU A 112 1.15 2.89 18.12
C GLU A 112 0.53 4.28 18.26
N GLN A 113 1.27 5.34 17.94
CA GLN A 113 0.75 6.72 17.95
C GLN A 113 -0.30 6.92 16.85
N LEU A 114 -0.04 6.42 15.64
CA LEU A 114 -0.99 6.49 14.51
C LEU A 114 -2.29 5.71 14.78
N LEU A 115 -2.20 4.54 15.44
CA LEU A 115 -3.39 3.75 15.82
C LEU A 115 -4.32 4.45 16.83
N LYS A 116 -3.81 5.44 17.54
CA LYS A 116 -4.56 6.23 18.52
C LYS A 116 -5.03 7.59 17.95
N HIS A 117 -4.89 7.77 16.63
CA HIS A 117 -5.24 9.04 16.00
C HIS A 117 -6.75 9.22 15.93
N ASP A 118 -7.26 10.38 16.39
CA ASP A 118 -8.69 10.61 16.60
C ASP A 118 -9.51 10.81 15.31
N TYR A 119 -8.86 11.15 14.20
CA TYR A 119 -9.55 11.58 12.96
C TYR A 119 -9.54 10.56 11.84
N PHE A 120 -8.63 9.59 11.88
CA PHE A 120 -8.47 8.65 10.79
C PHE A 120 -8.36 7.20 11.28
N ASP A 121 -9.23 6.34 10.76
CA ASP A 121 -9.12 4.90 10.97
C ASP A 121 -7.95 4.31 10.20
N THR A 122 -7.38 3.24 10.71
CA THR A 122 -6.32 2.49 10.03
C THR A 122 -6.89 1.26 9.35
N GLU A 123 -6.70 1.13 8.03
CA GLU A 123 -7.02 -0.09 7.30
C GLU A 123 -5.85 -1.07 7.31
N LEU A 124 -4.66 -0.56 7.02
CA LEU A 124 -3.41 -1.32 6.98
C LEU A 124 -2.26 -0.39 7.35
N MET A 125 -1.28 -0.89 8.08
CA MET A 125 -0.09 -0.12 8.39
C MET A 125 1.13 -1.02 8.49
N PHE A 126 2.26 -0.57 7.94
CA PHE A 126 3.50 -1.35 7.94
C PHE A 126 4.74 -0.48 7.86
N THR A 127 5.86 -1.06 8.26
CA THR A 127 7.18 -0.44 8.17
C THR A 127 7.64 -0.38 6.72
N SER A 128 8.22 0.75 6.31
CA SER A 128 8.75 0.94 4.95
C SER A 128 9.83 -0.11 4.58
N PRO A 129 10.11 -0.33 3.29
CA PRO A 129 11.16 -1.26 2.87
C PRO A 129 12.52 -0.99 3.50
N SER A 130 12.91 0.28 3.66
CA SER A 130 14.17 0.71 4.29
C SER A 130 14.21 0.48 5.81
N GLY A 131 13.05 0.33 6.45
CA GLY A 131 12.96 0.04 7.88
C GLY A 131 12.88 1.27 8.79
N ASP A 132 12.95 2.48 8.25
CA ASP A 132 13.02 3.75 8.98
C ASP A 132 11.77 4.64 8.82
N GLY A 133 10.80 4.19 8.05
CA GLY A 133 9.53 4.89 7.81
C GLY A 133 8.32 4.00 8.01
N VAL A 134 7.13 4.60 7.97
CA VAL A 134 5.83 3.92 8.12
C VAL A 134 4.92 4.27 6.96
N LYS A 135 4.27 3.25 6.39
CA LYS A 135 3.19 3.37 5.43
C LYS A 135 1.88 3.17 6.16
N TRP A 136 1.03 4.21 6.15
CA TRP A 136 -0.27 4.23 6.82
C TRP A 136 -1.37 4.33 5.78
N ILE A 137 -2.19 3.32 5.68
CA ILE A 137 -3.30 3.23 4.74
C ILE A 137 -4.59 3.51 5.49
N ILE A 138 -5.28 4.57 5.08
CA ILE A 138 -6.54 5.04 5.67
C ILE A 138 -7.68 4.95 4.66
N PRO A 139 -8.94 4.71 5.11
CA PRO A 139 -10.10 4.81 4.27
C PRO A 139 -10.43 6.29 4.05
N ILE A 140 -10.86 6.62 2.85
CA ILE A 140 -11.30 7.96 2.49
C ILE A 140 -12.58 7.94 1.65
N ASP A 141 -13.38 9.00 1.76
CA ASP A 141 -14.50 9.26 0.86
C ASP A 141 -14.25 10.60 0.15
N LEU A 142 -13.92 10.53 -1.12
CA LEU A 142 -13.57 11.72 -1.92
C LEU A 142 -14.72 12.70 -2.10
N LYS A 143 -15.99 12.24 -2.04
CA LYS A 143 -17.19 13.10 -2.23
C LYS A 143 -17.11 14.01 -3.46
N GLY A 144 -16.52 13.51 -4.55
CA GLY A 144 -16.32 14.25 -5.78
C GLY A 144 -15.07 15.15 -5.82
N TRP A 145 -14.24 15.12 -4.80
CA TRP A 145 -12.96 15.83 -4.83
C TRP A 145 -11.92 15.03 -5.62
N GLU A 146 -10.96 15.72 -6.19
CA GLU A 146 -9.77 15.10 -6.76
C GLU A 146 -8.87 14.54 -5.66
N HIS A 147 -8.25 13.38 -5.90
CA HIS A 147 -7.35 12.71 -4.95
C HIS A 147 -6.25 13.65 -4.45
N SER A 148 -5.59 14.39 -5.33
CA SER A 148 -4.49 15.29 -4.98
C SER A 148 -4.92 16.42 -4.03
N ARG A 149 -6.14 16.95 -4.22
CA ARG A 149 -6.71 17.99 -3.36
C ARG A 149 -7.09 17.42 -1.99
N TYR A 150 -7.71 16.24 -1.98
CA TYR A 150 -8.10 15.56 -0.75
C TYR A 150 -6.86 15.18 0.07
N PHE A 151 -5.82 14.66 -0.60
CA PHE A 151 -4.53 14.34 0.03
C PHE A 151 -3.93 15.55 0.76
N LYS A 152 -3.90 16.72 0.12
CA LYS A 152 -3.38 17.94 0.74
C LYS A 152 -4.14 18.32 2.00
N ALA A 153 -5.48 18.18 1.99
CA ALA A 153 -6.30 18.47 3.17
C ALA A 153 -6.01 17.48 4.31
N VAL A 154 -5.89 16.19 4.00
CA VAL A 154 -5.52 15.14 4.98
C VAL A 154 -4.13 15.39 5.55
N ALA A 155 -3.12 15.66 4.70
CA ALA A 155 -1.76 15.94 5.13
C ALA A 155 -1.69 17.15 6.07
N ASN A 156 -2.37 18.26 5.73
CA ASN A 156 -2.45 19.44 6.58
C ASN A 156 -3.14 19.15 7.92
N CYS A 157 -4.21 18.34 7.91
CA CYS A 157 -4.89 17.93 9.14
C CYS A 157 -3.93 17.13 10.04
N ILE A 158 -3.21 16.15 9.49
CA ILE A 158 -2.24 15.34 10.22
C ILE A 158 -1.11 16.21 10.80
N GLU A 159 -0.51 17.09 10.00
CA GLU A 159 0.55 17.99 10.45
C GLU A 159 0.06 18.93 11.58
N SER A 160 -1.20 19.35 11.53
CA SER A 160 -1.80 20.19 12.59
C SER A 160 -1.93 19.48 13.94
N THR A 161 -1.89 18.16 13.97
CA THR A 161 -1.90 17.35 15.20
C THR A 161 -0.51 17.18 15.84
N GLY A 162 0.54 17.76 15.23
CA GLY A 162 1.91 17.65 15.72
C GLY A 162 2.64 16.39 15.26
N LEU A 163 2.06 15.63 14.33
CA LEU A 163 2.75 14.51 13.67
C LEU A 163 3.77 15.02 12.64
N PRO A 164 4.79 14.22 12.30
CA PRO A 164 5.71 14.55 11.22
C PRO A 164 5.01 14.79 9.89
N PRO A 165 5.60 15.58 8.97
CA PRO A 165 5.01 15.82 7.66
C PRO A 165 4.92 14.53 6.84
N VAL A 166 3.82 14.40 6.11
CA VAL A 166 3.58 13.29 5.16
C VAL A 166 4.36 13.55 3.87
N ASP A 167 4.96 12.52 3.25
CA ASP A 167 5.59 12.64 1.92
C ASP A 167 4.55 13.10 0.89
N LYS A 168 4.78 14.29 0.33
CA LYS A 168 3.89 14.96 -0.63
C LYS A 168 3.67 14.18 -1.92
N SER A 169 4.54 13.21 -2.22
CA SER A 169 4.39 12.35 -3.41
C SER A 169 3.14 11.46 -3.37
N GLY A 170 2.54 11.24 -2.19
CA GLY A 170 1.25 10.57 -2.03
C GLY A 170 0.07 11.31 -2.66
N SER A 171 0.24 12.58 -3.07
CA SER A 171 -0.77 13.34 -3.83
C SER A 171 -0.99 12.80 -5.26
N ASP A 172 -0.06 12.02 -5.80
CA ASP A 172 -0.22 11.29 -7.05
C ASP A 172 -1.08 10.04 -6.82
N VAL A 173 -2.26 9.99 -7.43
CA VAL A 173 -3.18 8.84 -7.32
C VAL A 173 -2.56 7.54 -7.83
N ALA A 174 -1.61 7.61 -8.76
CA ALA A 174 -0.86 6.47 -9.31
C ALA A 174 0.45 6.17 -8.53
N ARG A 175 0.61 6.74 -7.32
CA ARG A 175 1.80 6.53 -6.51
C ARG A 175 2.04 5.06 -6.22
N SER A 176 3.23 4.59 -6.55
CA SER A 176 3.66 3.23 -6.23
C SER A 176 4.04 3.11 -4.75
N CYS A 177 3.57 2.05 -4.11
CA CYS A 177 3.96 1.66 -2.76
C CYS A 177 4.61 0.27 -2.79
N PHE A 178 5.91 0.20 -2.51
CA PHE A 178 6.66 -1.06 -2.46
C PHE A 178 6.25 -1.91 -1.25
N LEU A 179 6.21 -3.23 -1.44
CA LEU A 179 5.75 -4.20 -0.46
C LEU A 179 6.94 -4.97 0.14
N PRO A 180 7.40 -4.63 1.36
CA PRO A 180 8.45 -5.34 2.05
C PRO A 180 7.94 -6.56 2.82
N TYR A 181 8.84 -7.23 3.53
CA TYR A 181 8.51 -8.11 4.64
C TYR A 181 8.37 -7.26 5.92
N ASP A 182 7.21 -7.34 6.56
CA ASP A 182 6.94 -6.77 7.89
C ASP A 182 6.02 -7.71 8.68
N PRO A 183 6.57 -8.58 9.56
CA PRO A 183 5.76 -9.50 10.36
C PRO A 183 4.92 -8.79 11.42
N GLN A 184 5.18 -7.50 11.69
CA GLN A 184 4.44 -6.65 12.62
C GLN A 184 3.51 -5.67 11.91
N ALA A 185 3.17 -5.94 10.64
CA ALA A 185 2.17 -5.16 9.94
C ALA A 185 0.82 -5.24 10.68
N TYR A 186 0.14 -4.11 10.77
CA TYR A 186 -1.20 -4.03 11.33
C TYR A 186 -2.23 -4.12 10.21
N ILE A 187 -3.31 -4.85 10.44
CA ILE A 187 -4.53 -4.81 9.62
C ILE A 187 -5.74 -4.56 10.52
N ASN A 188 -6.71 -3.79 10.03
CA ASN A 188 -7.93 -3.50 10.77
C ASN A 188 -8.64 -4.81 11.18
N PRO A 189 -9.02 -4.96 12.47
CA PRO A 189 -9.69 -6.17 12.96
C PRO A 189 -10.97 -6.55 12.22
N LYS A 190 -11.62 -5.61 11.52
CA LYS A 190 -12.79 -5.94 10.68
C LYS A 190 -12.50 -6.97 9.59
N TYR A 191 -11.23 -7.14 9.21
CA TYR A 191 -10.77 -8.11 8.22
C TYR A 191 -10.38 -9.48 8.80
N SER A 192 -10.50 -9.68 10.10
CA SER A 192 -9.99 -10.89 10.78
C SER A 192 -10.54 -12.20 10.22
N GLU A 193 -11.81 -12.24 9.84
CA GLU A 193 -12.41 -13.44 9.23
C GLU A 193 -11.83 -13.70 7.82
N TYR A 194 -11.71 -12.66 7.00
CA TYR A 194 -11.11 -12.78 5.65
C TYR A 194 -9.64 -13.22 5.70
N VAL A 195 -8.90 -12.77 6.71
CA VAL A 195 -7.51 -13.20 6.91
C VAL A 195 -7.44 -14.68 7.23
N LYS A 196 -8.31 -15.19 8.12
CA LYS A 196 -8.36 -16.61 8.49
C LYS A 196 -8.76 -17.50 7.30
N GLU A 197 -9.82 -17.15 6.58
CA GLU A 197 -10.32 -17.92 5.44
C GLU A 197 -9.30 -18.03 4.30
N ASN A 198 -8.46 -17.03 4.13
CA ASN A 198 -7.50 -16.95 3.03
C ASN A 198 -6.07 -17.38 3.39
N LEU A 199 -5.81 -17.85 4.62
CA LEU A 199 -4.45 -18.25 5.06
C LEU A 199 -3.80 -19.31 4.16
N PHE A 200 -4.59 -20.16 3.51
CA PHE A 200 -4.12 -21.27 2.66
C PHE A 200 -4.16 -20.99 1.16
N ARG A 201 -4.68 -19.84 0.72
CA ARG A 201 -4.65 -19.50 -0.71
C ARG A 201 -3.27 -18.96 -1.10
N PRO A 202 -2.68 -19.42 -2.23
CA PRO A 202 -1.43 -18.85 -2.73
C PRO A 202 -1.58 -17.34 -2.88
N ILE A 203 -0.70 -16.58 -2.24
CA ILE A 203 -0.71 -15.11 -2.28
C ILE A 203 -0.53 -14.60 -3.71
N LEU A 204 0.14 -15.39 -4.52
CA LEU A 204 0.50 -15.07 -5.89
C LEU A 204 0.21 -16.30 -6.76
N GLY A 205 -1.02 -16.41 -7.26
CA GLY A 205 -1.26 -17.21 -8.45
C GLY A 205 -0.31 -16.72 -9.57
N GLU A 206 0.05 -17.58 -10.50
CA GLU A 206 0.85 -17.19 -11.66
C GLU A 206 0.22 -15.95 -12.29
N CYS A 207 1.01 -14.90 -12.47
CA CYS A 207 0.63 -13.80 -13.34
C CYS A 207 0.43 -14.40 -14.72
N PRO A 208 -0.70 -14.21 -15.41
CA PRO A 208 -0.98 -14.86 -16.68
C PRO A 208 -0.11 -14.37 -17.85
N PHE A 209 1.08 -13.78 -17.58
CA PHE A 209 2.04 -13.37 -18.62
C PHE A 209 3.48 -13.42 -18.11
#